data_dd7ae7318428ed5712b6508ba834b155
#
_entry.id   dd7ae7318428ed5712b6508ba834b155
#
_cell.length_a   1.000
_cell.length_b   1.000
_cell.length_c   1.000
_cell.angle_alpha   90.00
_cell.angle_beta   90.00
_cell.angle_gamma   90.00
#
_symmetry.space_group_name_H-M   'P 1'
#
loop_
_entity.id
_entity.type
_entity.pdbx_description
1 polymer ?
#
loop_
_entity_poly.entity_id
_entity_poly.type
_entity_poly.pdbx_seq_one_letter_code
_entity_poly.pdbx_strand_id
1 'polypeptide(L)'
;MKTLKTDKFILFLLGLEHLGFGLLGLISPLTVSELVGFSLNELSSFSEVRAHYSLFLLIGILSFMAIGKVQLVRFTYIFYVLIFGSYLAGRVVSIFVDGIPDFMVWNIIA
;
A
#
# COMPACT_ATOMS: atom_id res chain seq x y z
N MET A 1 22.23 13.16 -11.76
CA MET A 1 21.71 11.83 -12.13
C MET A 1 20.31 11.98 -12.67
N LYS A 2 20.05 11.40 -13.81
CA LYS A 2 18.74 11.48 -14.45
C LYS A 2 17.87 10.30 -14.05
N THR A 3 16.57 10.54 -13.91
CA THR A 3 15.61 9.46 -13.72
C THR A 3 15.51 8.64 -15.00
N LEU A 4 15.71 7.32 -14.88
CA LEU A 4 15.63 6.41 -16.01
C LEU A 4 14.17 6.22 -16.44
N LYS A 5 13.95 5.88 -17.71
CA LYS A 5 12.60 5.57 -18.21
C LYS A 5 11.96 4.41 -17.45
N THR A 6 12.76 3.40 -17.10
CA THR A 6 12.31 2.26 -16.29
C THR A 6 11.83 2.74 -14.93
N ASP A 7 12.56 3.63 -14.27
CA ASP A 7 12.17 4.18 -12.97
C ASP A 7 10.85 4.96 -13.08
N LYS A 8 10.70 5.76 -14.11
CA LYS A 8 9.47 6.52 -14.35
C LYS A 8 8.26 5.59 -14.51
N PHE A 9 8.44 4.50 -15.26
CA PHE A 9 7.39 3.52 -15.50
C PHE A 9 7.00 2.80 -14.19
N ILE A 10 7.99 2.33 -13.44
CA ILE A 10 7.77 1.65 -12.15
C ILE A 10 7.09 2.58 -11.16
N LEU A 11 7.59 3.81 -11.04
CA LEU A 11 7.01 4.80 -10.12
C LEU A 11 5.59 5.19 -10.52
N PHE A 12 5.31 5.26 -11.81
CA PHE A 12 3.96 5.53 -12.30
C PHE A 12 3.00 4.41 -11.91
N LEU A 13 3.38 3.14 -12.13
CA LEU A 13 2.53 2.01 -11.78
C LEU A 13 2.30 1.90 -10.27
N LEU A 14 3.37 2.00 -9.49
CA LEU A 14 3.26 1.95 -8.03
C LEU A 14 2.47 3.13 -7.49
N GLY A 15 2.71 4.31 -8.04
CA GLY A 15 1.98 5.51 -7.63
C GLY A 15 0.49 5.41 -7.95
N LEU A 16 0.14 4.91 -9.12
CA LEU A 16 -1.24 4.73 -9.54
C LEU A 16 -1.96 3.74 -8.61
N GLU A 17 -1.32 2.61 -8.32
CA GLU A 17 -1.87 1.60 -7.41
C GLU A 17 -2.10 2.17 -6.02
N HIS A 18 -1.07 2.78 -5.43
CA HIS A 18 -1.14 3.29 -4.07
C HIS A 18 -2.07 4.50 -3.95
N LEU A 19 -2.05 5.38 -4.94
CA LEU A 19 -2.96 6.52 -4.98
C LEU A 19 -4.41 6.05 -5.09
N GLY A 20 -4.67 5.10 -5.99
CA GLY A 20 -6.00 4.55 -6.20
C GLY A 20 -6.55 3.85 -4.96
N PHE A 21 -5.80 2.93 -4.40
CA PHE A 21 -6.21 2.24 -3.17
C PHE A 21 -6.24 3.16 -1.97
N GLY A 22 -5.32 4.13 -1.89
CA GLY A 22 -5.32 5.13 -0.84
C GLY A 22 -6.60 5.97 -0.84
N LEU A 23 -7.00 6.46 -1.99
CA LEU A 23 -8.25 7.20 -2.14
C LEU A 23 -9.45 6.32 -1.81
N LEU A 24 -9.48 5.10 -2.33
CA LEU A 24 -10.59 4.17 -2.09
C LEU A 24 -10.73 3.85 -0.60
N GLY A 25 -9.63 3.55 0.08
CA GLY A 25 -9.66 3.24 1.50
C GLY A 25 -10.01 4.44 2.38
N LEU A 26 -9.64 5.65 1.95
CA LEU A 26 -9.97 6.87 2.68
C LEU A 26 -11.44 7.23 2.52
N ILE A 27 -11.98 7.11 1.31
CA ILE A 27 -13.36 7.48 0.98
C ILE A 27 -14.35 6.39 1.36
N SER A 28 -14.02 5.13 1.05
CA SER A 28 -14.90 3.99 1.26
C SER A 28 -14.17 2.80 1.87
N PRO A 29 -13.92 2.82 3.20
CA PRO A 29 -13.25 1.70 3.87
C PRO A 29 -14.00 0.38 3.70
N LEU A 30 -15.33 0.42 3.63
CA LEU A 30 -16.14 -0.78 3.46
C LEU A 30 -15.85 -1.47 2.13
N THR A 31 -15.70 -0.71 1.03
CA THR A 31 -15.35 -1.28 -0.27
C THR A 31 -13.99 -1.99 -0.21
N VAL A 32 -13.01 -1.37 0.44
CA VAL A 32 -11.68 -1.97 0.61
C VAL A 32 -11.79 -3.26 1.42
N SER A 33 -12.57 -3.25 2.51
CA SER A 33 -12.73 -4.45 3.34
C SER A 33 -13.35 -5.61 2.56
N GLU A 34 -14.29 -5.33 1.69
CA GLU A 34 -14.91 -6.34 0.82
C GLU A 34 -13.89 -6.90 -0.19
N LEU A 35 -13.08 -6.03 -0.80
CA LEU A 35 -12.08 -6.43 -1.77
C LEU A 35 -10.96 -7.27 -1.15
N VAL A 36 -10.55 -6.92 0.06
CA VAL A 36 -9.45 -7.59 0.76
C VAL A 36 -9.93 -8.78 1.57
N GLY A 37 -11.21 -8.83 1.94
CA GLY A 37 -11.82 -9.99 2.59
C GLY A 37 -11.81 -9.95 4.11
N PHE A 38 -11.95 -8.77 4.72
CA PHE A 38 -12.14 -8.67 6.16
C PHE A 38 -13.40 -7.88 6.50
N SER A 39 -13.84 -7.99 7.76
CA SER A 39 -15.07 -7.34 8.23
C SER A 39 -14.76 -6.06 9.00
N LEU A 40 -15.57 -5.03 8.77
CA LEU A 40 -15.53 -3.78 9.54
C LEU A 40 -16.77 -3.74 10.44
N ASN A 41 -16.59 -4.10 11.71
CA ASN A 41 -17.69 -4.23 12.66
C ASN A 41 -17.82 -3.07 13.63
N GLU A 42 -16.77 -2.26 13.76
CA GLU A 42 -16.72 -1.18 14.74
C GLU A 42 -16.29 0.13 14.08
N LEU A 43 -16.70 1.23 14.71
CA LEU A 43 -16.31 2.57 14.25
C LEU A 43 -14.80 2.74 14.24
N SER A 44 -14.11 2.17 15.23
CA SER A 44 -12.65 2.20 15.28
C SER A 44 -12.01 1.48 14.11
N SER A 45 -12.63 0.43 13.57
CA SER A 45 -12.13 -0.28 12.40
C SER A 45 -12.13 0.60 11.16
N PHE A 46 -13.17 1.41 10.98
CA PHE A 46 -13.23 2.38 9.88
C PHE A 46 -12.12 3.41 10.01
N SER A 47 -11.88 3.91 11.22
CA SER A 47 -10.80 4.88 11.48
C SER A 47 -9.43 4.29 11.18
N GLU A 48 -9.19 3.05 11.59
CA GLU A 48 -7.92 2.35 11.32
C GLU A 48 -7.68 2.18 9.82
N VAL A 49 -8.70 1.76 9.08
CA VAL A 49 -8.57 1.59 7.63
C VAL A 49 -8.30 2.92 6.95
N ARG A 50 -9.02 3.97 7.32
CA ARG A 50 -8.80 5.30 6.73
C ARG A 50 -7.40 5.81 7.02
N ALA A 51 -6.93 5.67 8.25
CA ALA A 51 -5.58 6.08 8.64
C ALA A 51 -4.52 5.31 7.86
N HIS A 52 -4.70 4.01 7.71
CA HIS A 52 -3.78 3.14 7.02
C HIS A 52 -3.69 3.48 5.52
N TYR A 53 -4.83 3.65 4.87
CA TYR A 53 -4.88 3.94 3.44
C TYR A 53 -4.54 5.39 3.10
N SER A 54 -4.61 6.31 4.07
CA SER A 54 -4.09 7.67 3.85
C SER A 54 -2.57 7.65 3.69
N LEU A 55 -1.87 6.71 4.32
CA LEU A 55 -0.44 6.48 4.10
C LEU A 55 -0.18 6.01 2.66
N PHE A 56 -1.04 5.13 2.12
CA PHE A 56 -0.96 4.71 0.73
C PHE A 56 -1.13 5.89 -0.23
N LEU A 57 -2.08 6.77 0.07
CA LEU A 57 -2.29 7.98 -0.71
C LEU A 57 -1.04 8.86 -0.71
N LEU A 58 -0.44 9.07 0.46
CA LEU A 58 0.75 9.88 0.61
C LEU A 58 1.92 9.33 -0.22
N ILE A 59 2.16 8.02 -0.15
CA ILE A 59 3.27 7.43 -0.90
C ILE A 59 2.99 7.40 -2.40
N GLY A 60 1.73 7.30 -2.81
CA GLY A 60 1.33 7.44 -4.20
C GLY A 60 1.65 8.83 -4.74
N ILE A 61 1.33 9.86 -3.98
CA ILE A 61 1.66 11.25 -4.32
C ILE A 61 3.18 11.41 -4.42
N LEU A 62 3.93 10.89 -3.45
CA LEU A 62 5.40 10.93 -3.45
C LEU A 62 5.97 10.26 -4.70
N SER A 63 5.40 9.12 -5.10
CA SER A 63 5.82 8.39 -6.29
C SER A 63 5.67 9.23 -7.56
N PHE A 64 4.53 9.90 -7.72
CA PHE A 64 4.33 10.79 -8.85
C PHE A 64 5.27 12.01 -8.82
N MET A 65 5.54 12.56 -7.65
CA MET A 65 6.52 13.65 -7.50
C MET A 65 7.91 13.18 -7.90
N ALA A 66 8.28 11.96 -7.57
CA ALA A 66 9.59 11.40 -7.88
C ALA A 66 9.82 11.23 -9.39
N ILE A 67 8.76 11.06 -10.19
CA ILE A 67 8.87 10.99 -11.64
C ILE A 67 9.48 12.28 -12.19
N GLY A 68 9.10 13.42 -11.63
CA GLY A 68 9.61 14.73 -12.05
C GLY A 68 10.86 15.21 -11.33
N LYS A 69 11.26 14.55 -10.22
CA LYS A 69 12.37 14.99 -9.39
C LYS A 69 13.29 13.81 -9.06
N VAL A 70 14.44 13.75 -9.74
CA VAL A 70 15.37 12.62 -9.61
C VAL A 70 15.86 12.43 -8.18
N GLN A 71 15.99 13.49 -7.40
CA GLN A 71 16.44 13.40 -6.01
C GLN A 71 15.45 12.67 -5.10
N LEU A 72 14.19 12.54 -5.50
CA LEU A 72 13.17 11.82 -4.73
C LEU A 72 13.08 10.34 -5.09
N VAL A 73 13.68 9.89 -6.19
CA VAL A 73 13.55 8.52 -6.67
C VAL A 73 14.06 7.51 -5.64
N ARG A 74 15.29 7.70 -5.17
CA ARG A 74 15.89 6.81 -4.17
C ARG A 74 15.09 6.79 -2.88
N PHE A 75 14.67 7.95 -2.43
CA PHE A 75 13.89 8.12 -1.21
C PHE A 75 12.55 7.37 -1.32
N THR A 76 11.88 7.51 -2.47
CA THR A 76 10.62 6.84 -2.74
C THR A 76 10.78 5.32 -2.74
N TYR A 77 11.81 4.78 -3.39
CA TYR A 77 12.07 3.34 -3.38
C TYR A 77 12.35 2.82 -1.97
N ILE A 78 13.08 3.57 -1.15
CA ILE A 78 13.32 3.19 0.23
C ILE A 78 12.00 3.09 1.00
N PHE A 79 11.10 4.04 0.82
CA PHE A 79 9.78 4.00 1.44
C PHE A 79 8.98 2.78 1.01
N TYR A 80 8.97 2.46 -0.30
CA TYR A 80 8.27 1.27 -0.79
C TYR A 80 8.84 -0.01 -0.18
N VAL A 81 10.15 -0.13 -0.13
CA VAL A 81 10.81 -1.29 0.47
C VAL A 81 10.43 -1.44 1.95
N LEU A 82 10.43 -0.34 2.68
CA LEU A 82 10.06 -0.36 4.10
C LEU A 82 8.58 -0.75 4.30
N ILE A 83 7.70 -0.20 3.48
CA ILE A 83 6.27 -0.49 3.57
C ILE A 83 5.99 -1.94 3.21
N PHE A 84 6.46 -2.41 2.06
CA PHE A 84 6.24 -3.79 1.64
C PHE A 84 6.93 -4.79 2.58
N GLY A 85 8.13 -4.47 3.05
CA GLY A 85 8.84 -5.29 4.03
C GLY A 85 8.09 -5.40 5.34
N SER A 86 7.52 -4.30 5.82
CA SER A 86 6.71 -4.28 7.04
C SER A 86 5.46 -5.11 6.90
N TYR A 87 4.76 -5.01 5.76
CA TYR A 87 3.59 -5.83 5.49
C TYR A 87 3.93 -7.31 5.46
N LEU A 88 4.98 -7.66 4.73
CA LEU A 88 5.42 -9.04 4.63
C LEU A 88 5.78 -9.61 6.00
N ALA A 89 6.54 -8.86 6.78
CA ALA A 89 6.92 -9.27 8.13
C ALA A 89 5.69 -9.49 9.01
N GLY A 90 4.72 -8.57 8.97
CA GLY A 90 3.48 -8.70 9.73
C GLY A 90 2.67 -9.94 9.32
N ARG A 91 2.59 -10.22 8.03
CA ARG A 91 1.90 -11.42 7.53
C ARG A 91 2.59 -12.70 7.95
N VAL A 92 3.92 -12.73 7.92
CA VAL A 92 4.69 -13.90 8.37
C VAL A 92 4.43 -14.15 9.86
N VAL A 93 4.49 -13.11 10.68
CA VAL A 93 4.18 -13.24 12.11
C VAL A 93 2.75 -13.74 12.31
N SER A 94 1.80 -13.21 11.58
CA SER A 94 0.40 -13.63 11.67
C SER A 94 0.21 -15.10 11.30
N ILE A 95 0.91 -15.58 10.29
CA ILE A 95 0.86 -17.01 9.90
C ILE A 95 1.30 -17.90 11.05
N PHE A 96 2.38 -17.53 11.75
CA PHE A 96 2.88 -18.32 12.88
C PHE A 96 2.01 -18.24 14.11
N VAL A 97 1.38 -17.08 14.37
CA VAL A 97 0.59 -16.85 15.59
C VAL A 97 -0.87 -17.26 15.38
N ASP A 98 -1.47 -16.88 14.25
CA ASP A 98 -2.91 -17.01 14.00
C ASP A 98 -3.26 -18.15 13.03
N GLY A 99 -2.31 -18.64 12.26
CA GLY A 99 -2.54 -19.60 11.19
C GLY A 99 -2.78 -18.90 9.85
N ILE A 100 -3.07 -19.70 8.81
CA ILE A 100 -3.27 -19.20 7.45
C ILE A 100 -4.76 -19.17 7.14
N PRO A 101 -5.42 -17.99 7.12
CA PRO A 101 -6.80 -17.90 6.63
C PRO A 101 -6.86 -18.04 5.11
N ASP A 102 -7.98 -18.53 4.60
CA ASP A 102 -8.13 -18.81 3.17
C ASP A 102 -7.87 -17.60 2.28
N PHE A 103 -8.38 -16.43 2.66
CA PHE A 103 -8.19 -15.21 1.87
C PHE A 103 -6.76 -14.66 1.93
N MET A 104 -5.97 -15.03 2.93
CA MET A 104 -4.60 -14.53 3.07
C MET A 104 -3.70 -15.05 1.95
N VAL A 105 -3.98 -16.24 1.43
CA VAL A 105 -3.24 -16.80 0.31
C VAL A 105 -3.35 -15.86 -0.91
N TRP A 106 -4.54 -15.37 -1.20
CA TRP A 106 -4.76 -14.43 -2.29
C TRP A 106 -4.07 -13.09 -2.03
N ASN A 107 -4.11 -12.60 -0.80
CA ASN A 107 -3.45 -11.35 -0.41
C ASN A 107 -1.93 -11.44 -0.53
N ILE A 108 -1.34 -12.57 -0.23
CA ILE A 108 0.11 -12.77 -0.36
C ILE A 108 0.50 -12.84 -1.84
N ILE A 109 -0.32 -13.48 -2.67
CA ILE A 109 -0.07 -13.60 -4.11
C ILE A 109 -0.28 -12.24 -4.79
N ALA A 110 -1.29 -11.51 -4.41
CA ALA A 110 -1.58 -10.21 -4.98
C ALA A 110 -0.60 -9.15 -4.50
#